data_084a3090c7047b8035891cb5be5b1821
#
_entry.id   084a3090c7047b8035891cb5be5b1821
#
_cell.length_a   1.000
_cell.length_b   1.000
_cell.length_c   1.000
_cell.angle_alpha   90.00
_cell.angle_beta   90.00
_cell.angle_gamma   90.00
#
_symmetry.space_group_name_H-M   'P 1'
#
loop_
_entity.id
_entity.type
_entity.pdbx_description
1 polymer ?
#
loop_
_entity_poly.entity_id
_entity_poly.type
_entity_poly.pdbx_seq_one_letter_code
_entity_poly.pdbx_strand_id
1 'polypeptide(L)'
;MRAAEYLELMKLTWASERPFDFAGSFYRVNGAHSDVRPLQKPHPLLFFGGASDGALDMGARLCDVYAIYAEPLASTRERIKQFHAQAAVYGRTPGFNVSVRPIIAASESAAWDKANKILAGMTGAKGWSRQEAMSGPVDNAGKRLMSFALERDVHDERLWMPIARATGALGNTSCLVGTPEQVARAILEYYKLGIGSVLIRGFDPFNDTVEFGRELIPRIKAGALNIDRLQAAG
;
A
#
# COMPACT_ATOMS: atom_id res chain seq x y z
N MET A 1 -18.18 3.22 -15.12
CA MET A 1 -16.96 4.05 -14.97
C MET A 1 -15.89 3.62 -15.94
N ARG A 2 -15.14 4.57 -16.54
CA ARG A 2 -14.11 4.30 -17.56
C ARG A 2 -13.03 3.30 -17.10
N ALA A 3 -12.53 3.43 -15.86
CA ALA A 3 -11.50 2.54 -15.34
C ALA A 3 -11.99 1.08 -15.20
N ALA A 4 -13.23 0.85 -14.81
CA ALA A 4 -13.79 -0.49 -14.73
C ALA A 4 -13.84 -1.17 -16.10
N GLU A 5 -14.36 -0.46 -17.10
CA GLU A 5 -14.45 -0.95 -18.48
C GLU A 5 -13.05 -1.22 -19.08
N TYR A 6 -12.06 -0.37 -18.75
CA TYR A 6 -10.67 -0.62 -19.12
C TYR A 6 -10.12 -1.93 -18.54
N LEU A 7 -10.38 -2.19 -17.24
CA LEU A 7 -9.92 -3.42 -16.58
C LEU A 7 -10.61 -4.66 -17.15
N GLU A 8 -11.90 -4.56 -17.46
CA GLU A 8 -12.65 -5.65 -18.13
C GLU A 8 -12.06 -5.97 -19.51
N LEU A 9 -11.82 -4.94 -20.32
CA LEU A 9 -11.19 -5.10 -21.63
C LEU A 9 -9.78 -5.69 -21.52
N MET A 10 -8.98 -5.21 -20.56
CA MET A 10 -7.64 -5.73 -20.32
C MET A 10 -7.66 -7.22 -19.92
N LYS A 11 -8.56 -7.62 -19.02
CA LYS A 11 -8.72 -9.03 -18.64
C LYS A 11 -9.14 -9.91 -19.83
N LEU A 12 -10.06 -9.42 -20.66
CA LEU A 12 -10.45 -10.11 -21.89
C LEU A 12 -9.25 -10.27 -22.83
N THR A 13 -8.43 -9.23 -23.01
CA THR A 13 -7.24 -9.28 -23.87
C THR A 13 -6.24 -10.34 -23.39
N TRP A 14 -6.09 -10.51 -22.08
CA TRP A 14 -5.19 -11.50 -21.50
C TRP A 14 -5.74 -12.94 -21.54
N ALA A 15 -7.05 -13.09 -21.45
CA ALA A 15 -7.70 -14.39 -21.32
C ALA A 15 -8.18 -14.98 -22.66
N SER A 16 -8.55 -14.16 -23.65
CA SER A 16 -9.16 -14.60 -24.89
C SER A 16 -8.19 -15.35 -25.79
N GLU A 17 -8.57 -16.54 -26.20
CA GLU A 17 -7.78 -17.39 -27.11
C GLU A 17 -7.98 -17.05 -28.59
N ARG A 18 -9.01 -16.29 -28.89
CA ARG A 18 -9.39 -15.89 -30.25
C ARG A 18 -9.64 -14.38 -30.28
N PRO A 19 -9.56 -13.76 -31.45
CA PRO A 19 -10.00 -12.37 -31.62
C PRO A 19 -11.41 -12.18 -31.07
N PHE A 20 -11.66 -11.06 -30.42
CA PHE A 20 -12.94 -10.70 -29.82
C PHE A 20 -13.30 -9.25 -30.10
N ASP A 21 -14.58 -8.97 -30.05
CA ASP A 21 -15.14 -7.63 -30.10
C ASP A 21 -15.54 -7.18 -28.71
N PHE A 22 -15.37 -5.90 -28.43
CA PHE A 22 -15.84 -5.29 -27.20
C PHE A 22 -16.48 -3.95 -27.51
N ALA A 23 -17.71 -3.74 -27.05
CA ALA A 23 -18.47 -2.50 -27.26
C ALA A 23 -19.00 -1.98 -25.92
N GLY A 24 -18.18 -1.18 -25.24
CA GLY A 24 -18.53 -0.50 -24.01
C GLY A 24 -18.96 0.94 -24.23
N SER A 25 -19.16 1.64 -23.13
CA SER A 25 -19.49 3.08 -23.14
C SER A 25 -18.28 3.98 -23.44
N PHE A 26 -17.08 3.53 -23.09
CA PHE A 26 -15.82 4.28 -23.21
C PHE A 26 -14.84 3.67 -24.19
N TYR A 27 -14.88 2.36 -24.39
CA TYR A 27 -13.98 1.63 -25.26
C TYR A 27 -14.75 0.79 -26.27
N ARG A 28 -14.29 0.82 -27.49
CA ARG A 28 -14.79 -0.05 -28.56
C ARG A 28 -13.59 -0.62 -29.32
N VAL A 29 -13.52 -1.92 -29.43
CA VAL A 29 -12.50 -2.63 -30.21
C VAL A 29 -13.18 -3.71 -31.03
N ASN A 30 -12.65 -3.96 -32.23
CA ASN A 30 -13.12 -5.00 -33.13
C ASN A 30 -11.94 -5.92 -33.46
N GLY A 31 -12.14 -7.23 -33.34
CA GLY A 31 -11.12 -8.24 -33.61
C GLY A 31 -9.88 -8.11 -32.73
N ALA A 32 -10.03 -7.63 -31.49
CA ALA A 32 -8.89 -7.45 -30.58
C ALA A 32 -8.27 -8.82 -30.24
N HIS A 33 -6.95 -8.89 -30.31
CA HIS A 33 -6.19 -10.12 -30.02
C HIS A 33 -4.82 -9.76 -29.48
N SER A 34 -4.24 -10.63 -28.67
CA SER A 34 -2.85 -10.55 -28.21
C SER A 34 -2.21 -11.93 -28.29
N ASP A 35 -1.08 -12.01 -28.98
CA ASP A 35 -0.23 -13.21 -28.99
C ASP A 35 0.58 -13.37 -27.70
N VAL A 36 0.77 -12.26 -26.95
CA VAL A 36 1.44 -12.26 -25.65
C VAL A 36 0.42 -12.51 -24.55
N ARG A 37 0.57 -13.63 -23.84
CA ARG A 37 -0.33 -14.04 -22.76
C ARG A 37 0.41 -14.19 -21.45
N PRO A 38 -0.23 -13.82 -20.32
CA PRO A 38 0.36 -14.05 -19.00
C PRO A 38 0.43 -15.57 -18.70
N LEU A 39 1.53 -15.94 -18.00
CA LEU A 39 1.65 -17.29 -17.44
C LEU A 39 0.68 -17.52 -16.28
N GLN A 40 0.43 -16.47 -15.49
CA GLN A 40 -0.54 -16.52 -14.39
C GLN A 40 -1.96 -16.72 -14.91
N LYS A 41 -2.74 -17.54 -14.21
CA LYS A 41 -4.14 -17.80 -14.53
C LYS A 41 -5.06 -17.34 -13.40
N PRO A 42 -6.17 -16.69 -13.70
CA PRO A 42 -6.68 -16.31 -15.02
C PRO A 42 -5.91 -15.11 -15.63
N HIS A 43 -5.16 -14.34 -14.87
CA HIS A 43 -4.34 -13.18 -15.22
C HIS A 43 -3.39 -12.83 -14.08
N PRO A 44 -2.38 -11.94 -14.26
CA PRO A 44 -1.58 -11.40 -13.18
C PRO A 44 -2.48 -10.71 -12.14
N LEU A 45 -2.10 -10.78 -10.85
CA LEU A 45 -2.86 -10.12 -9.80
C LEU A 45 -2.96 -8.61 -10.06
N LEU A 46 -4.18 -8.10 -9.98
CA LEU A 46 -4.49 -6.69 -10.16
C LEU A 46 -4.51 -5.98 -8.81
N PHE A 47 -3.53 -5.11 -8.60
CA PHE A 47 -3.48 -4.22 -7.45
C PHE A 47 -4.18 -2.91 -7.81
N PHE A 48 -4.97 -2.37 -6.90
CA PHE A 48 -5.49 -1.02 -7.05
C PHE A 48 -5.23 -0.20 -5.79
N GLY A 49 -5.04 1.11 -5.97
CA GLY A 49 -4.99 2.10 -4.89
C GLY A 49 -6.02 3.18 -5.17
N GLY A 50 -6.84 3.48 -4.20
CA GLY A 50 -7.87 4.51 -4.33
C GLY A 50 -8.76 4.53 -3.10
N ALA A 51 -9.40 5.67 -2.83
CA ALA A 51 -10.24 5.86 -1.65
C ALA A 51 -11.52 6.65 -1.95
N SER A 52 -11.88 6.86 -3.22
CA SER A 52 -13.20 7.35 -3.61
C SER A 52 -14.18 6.19 -3.72
N ASP A 53 -15.47 6.44 -3.48
CA ASP A 53 -16.51 5.39 -3.54
C ASP A 53 -16.47 4.62 -4.86
N GLY A 54 -16.29 5.32 -5.97
CA GLY A 54 -16.20 4.68 -7.26
C GLY A 54 -14.92 3.87 -7.48
N ALA A 55 -13.78 4.24 -6.87
CA ALA A 55 -12.57 3.42 -6.92
C ALA A 55 -12.72 2.18 -6.04
N LEU A 56 -13.33 2.32 -4.87
CA LEU A 56 -13.60 1.20 -3.97
C LEU A 56 -14.57 0.18 -4.61
N ASP A 57 -15.65 0.65 -5.24
CA ASP A 57 -16.59 -0.21 -5.96
C ASP A 57 -15.91 -0.97 -7.10
N MET A 58 -15.15 -0.27 -7.95
CA MET A 58 -14.38 -0.88 -9.02
C MET A 58 -13.36 -1.90 -8.49
N GLY A 59 -12.62 -1.53 -7.43
CA GLY A 59 -11.64 -2.41 -6.79
C GLY A 59 -12.27 -3.68 -6.22
N ALA A 60 -13.38 -3.53 -5.49
CA ALA A 60 -14.14 -4.64 -4.92
C ALA A 60 -14.64 -5.62 -5.99
N ARG A 61 -15.08 -5.09 -7.13
CA ARG A 61 -15.60 -5.88 -8.25
C ARG A 61 -14.51 -6.53 -9.11
N LEU A 62 -13.41 -5.84 -9.38
CA LEU A 62 -12.49 -6.22 -10.47
C LEU A 62 -11.04 -6.48 -10.05
N CYS A 63 -10.58 -5.98 -8.90
CA CYS A 63 -9.19 -6.11 -8.49
C CYS A 63 -8.97 -7.22 -7.47
N ASP A 64 -7.75 -7.72 -7.39
CA ASP A 64 -7.40 -8.86 -6.55
C ASP A 64 -6.78 -8.42 -5.22
N VAL A 65 -6.14 -7.24 -5.20
CA VAL A 65 -5.46 -6.71 -4.01
C VAL A 65 -5.76 -5.21 -3.87
N TYR A 66 -6.19 -4.81 -2.68
CA TYR A 66 -6.32 -3.40 -2.32
C TYR A 66 -5.04 -2.91 -1.64
N ALA A 67 -4.33 -2.00 -2.30
CA ALA A 67 -3.12 -1.37 -1.79
C ALA A 67 -3.47 -0.08 -1.02
N ILE A 68 -3.08 -0.04 0.26
CA ILE A 68 -3.34 1.09 1.17
C ILE A 68 -2.03 1.63 1.73
N TYR A 69 -2.02 2.88 2.15
CA TYR A 69 -0.95 3.40 3.02
C TYR A 69 -1.11 2.84 4.43
N ALA A 70 -0.01 2.66 5.15
CA ALA A 70 -0.09 2.29 6.54
C ALA A 70 -0.80 3.39 7.34
N GLU A 71 -1.84 2.99 8.03
CA GLU A 71 -2.67 3.78 8.92
C GLU A 71 -2.61 3.16 10.32
N PRO A 72 -3.11 3.83 11.38
CA PRO A 72 -3.24 3.20 12.69
C PRO A 72 -3.96 1.85 12.59
N LEU A 73 -3.51 0.85 13.36
CA LEU A 73 -3.97 -0.53 13.27
C LEU A 73 -5.50 -0.67 13.42
N ALA A 74 -6.10 0.11 14.32
CA ALA A 74 -7.55 0.13 14.49
C ALA A 74 -8.28 0.60 13.24
N SER A 75 -7.77 1.66 12.59
CA SER A 75 -8.31 2.21 11.34
C SER A 75 -8.12 1.27 10.17
N THR A 76 -6.95 0.60 10.11
CA THR A 76 -6.66 -0.42 9.11
C THR A 76 -7.63 -1.61 9.22
N ARG A 77 -7.88 -2.11 10.45
CA ARG A 77 -8.84 -3.19 10.69
C ARG A 77 -10.25 -2.84 10.20
N GLU A 78 -10.72 -1.64 10.52
CA GLU A 78 -12.05 -1.19 10.09
C GLU A 78 -12.13 -1.07 8.57
N ARG A 79 -11.08 -0.55 7.92
CA ARG A 79 -11.00 -0.44 6.47
C ARG A 79 -11.02 -1.80 5.76
N ILE A 80 -10.30 -2.78 6.29
CA ILE A 80 -10.34 -4.17 5.78
C ILE A 80 -11.76 -4.72 5.86
N LYS A 81 -12.42 -4.57 7.02
CA LYS A 81 -13.79 -5.04 7.25
C LYS A 81 -14.78 -4.40 6.27
N GLN A 82 -14.72 -3.07 6.12
CA GLN A 82 -15.60 -2.33 5.21
C GLN A 82 -15.40 -2.75 3.76
N PHE A 83 -14.15 -2.88 3.31
CA PHE A 83 -13.87 -3.29 1.94
C PHE A 83 -14.26 -4.74 1.64
N HIS A 84 -14.03 -5.66 2.59
CA HIS A 84 -14.50 -7.04 2.43
C HIS A 84 -16.04 -7.12 2.38
N ALA A 85 -16.75 -6.36 3.20
CA ALA A 85 -18.22 -6.30 3.13
C ALA A 85 -18.70 -5.79 1.76
N GLN A 86 -18.02 -4.79 1.18
CA GLN A 86 -18.32 -4.29 -0.15
C GLN A 86 -18.00 -5.34 -1.24
N ALA A 87 -16.87 -6.04 -1.14
CA ALA A 87 -16.47 -7.07 -2.11
C ALA A 87 -17.37 -8.31 -2.05
N ALA A 88 -17.91 -8.64 -0.88
CA ALA A 88 -18.81 -9.76 -0.68
C ALA A 88 -20.09 -9.65 -1.52
N VAL A 89 -20.55 -8.42 -1.83
CA VAL A 89 -21.69 -8.18 -2.74
C VAL A 89 -21.44 -8.76 -4.14
N TYR A 90 -20.16 -8.85 -4.54
CA TYR A 90 -19.70 -9.43 -5.80
C TYR A 90 -19.19 -10.87 -5.66
N GLY A 91 -19.40 -11.51 -4.49
CA GLY A 91 -18.89 -12.86 -4.20
C GLY A 91 -17.36 -12.94 -4.14
N ARG A 92 -16.68 -11.84 -3.79
CA ARG A 92 -15.20 -11.76 -3.81
C ARG A 92 -14.60 -11.49 -2.43
N THR A 93 -13.35 -11.93 -2.27
CA THR A 93 -12.53 -11.71 -1.08
C THR A 93 -11.12 -11.24 -1.51
N PRO A 94 -10.97 -9.98 -1.95
CA PRO A 94 -9.67 -9.44 -2.34
C PRO A 94 -8.69 -9.41 -1.16
N GLY A 95 -7.40 -9.61 -1.47
CA GLY A 95 -6.33 -9.44 -0.49
C GLY A 95 -6.01 -7.95 -0.24
N PHE A 96 -5.08 -7.73 0.69
CA PHE A 96 -4.58 -6.39 1.01
C PHE A 96 -3.07 -6.29 0.90
N ASN A 97 -2.62 -5.13 0.48
CA ASN A 97 -1.23 -4.69 0.52
C ASN A 97 -1.12 -3.42 1.35
N VAL A 98 -0.15 -3.36 2.26
CA VAL A 98 0.18 -2.12 2.97
C VAL A 98 1.49 -1.54 2.46
N SER A 99 1.52 -0.24 2.24
CA SER A 99 2.71 0.49 1.84
C SER A 99 3.30 1.26 3.01
N VAL A 100 4.60 1.05 3.28
CA VAL A 100 5.34 1.64 4.41
C VAL A 100 6.70 2.18 3.96
N ARG A 101 7.23 3.14 4.72
CA ARG A 101 8.62 3.61 4.65
C ARG A 101 9.34 3.27 5.95
N PRO A 102 10.04 2.15 6.05
CA PRO A 102 10.86 1.85 7.21
C PRO A 102 12.03 2.84 7.33
N ILE A 103 12.33 3.24 8.56
CA ILE A 103 13.54 3.96 8.93
C ILE A 103 14.20 3.14 10.03
N ILE A 104 15.19 2.36 9.65
CA ILE A 104 15.86 1.42 10.55
C ILE A 104 17.29 1.85 10.86
N ALA A 105 17.75 1.49 12.06
CA ALA A 105 19.14 1.61 12.48
C ALA A 105 19.47 0.58 13.56
N ALA A 106 20.74 0.44 13.91
CA ALA A 106 21.24 -0.54 14.88
C ALA A 106 20.68 -0.36 16.30
N SER A 107 20.29 0.85 16.68
CA SER A 107 19.60 1.14 17.93
C SER A 107 18.36 2.01 17.71
N GLU A 108 17.45 2.00 18.68
CA GLU A 108 16.23 2.81 18.60
C GLU A 108 16.54 4.30 18.56
N SER A 109 17.49 4.79 19.39
CA SER A 109 17.90 6.19 19.36
C SER A 109 18.46 6.59 18.00
N ALA A 110 19.35 5.77 17.42
CA ALA A 110 19.92 6.04 16.10
C ALA A 110 18.84 6.02 14.99
N ALA A 111 17.80 5.21 15.11
CA ALA A 111 16.68 5.21 14.18
C ALA A 111 15.88 6.51 14.26
N TRP A 112 15.59 7.00 15.46
CA TRP A 112 14.94 8.29 15.66
C TRP A 112 15.78 9.46 15.19
N ASP A 113 17.11 9.44 15.41
CA ASP A 113 18.04 10.46 14.89
C ASP A 113 18.02 10.46 13.34
N LYS A 114 18.06 9.27 12.72
CA LYS A 114 17.93 9.11 11.25
C LYS A 114 16.60 9.70 10.76
N ALA A 115 15.49 9.39 11.42
CA ALA A 115 14.17 9.90 11.07
C ALA A 115 14.08 11.42 11.14
N ASN A 116 14.56 12.01 12.22
CA ASN A 116 14.58 13.46 12.41
C ASN A 116 15.51 14.17 11.40
N LYS A 117 16.65 13.57 11.05
CA LYS A 117 17.53 14.07 10.00
C LYS A 117 16.87 14.07 8.62
N ILE A 118 16.12 13.00 8.28
CA ILE A 118 15.35 12.93 7.04
C ILE A 118 14.29 14.03 7.02
N LEU A 119 13.53 14.20 8.10
CA LEU A 119 12.51 15.25 8.22
C LEU A 119 13.11 16.64 8.06
N ALA A 120 14.21 16.92 8.75
CA ALA A 120 14.91 18.21 8.65
C ALA A 120 15.40 18.50 7.22
N GLY A 121 15.89 17.47 6.51
CA GLY A 121 16.29 17.60 5.10
C GLY A 121 15.12 17.92 4.17
N MET A 122 13.92 17.42 4.46
CA MET A 122 12.71 17.70 3.68
C MET A 122 12.11 19.08 3.95
N THR A 123 12.28 19.60 5.16
CA THR A 123 11.73 20.90 5.57
C THR A 123 12.72 22.06 5.40
N GLY A 124 13.99 21.76 5.08
CA GLY A 124 15.03 22.77 4.83
C GLY A 124 14.85 23.52 3.50
N ALA A 125 15.69 24.55 3.27
CA ALA A 125 15.60 25.49 2.13
C ALA A 125 15.69 24.85 0.73
N LYS A 126 16.07 23.58 0.62
CA LYS A 126 16.11 22.78 -0.61
C LYS A 126 15.04 21.66 -0.65
N GLY A 127 14.19 21.59 0.36
CA GLY A 127 13.09 20.62 0.45
C GLY A 127 11.89 21.01 -0.41
N TRP A 128 10.82 20.25 -0.28
CA TRP A 128 9.52 20.53 -0.89
C TRP A 128 9.11 21.97 -0.65
N SER A 129 8.68 22.66 -1.68
CA SER A 129 8.28 24.04 -1.50
C SER A 129 7.13 24.10 -0.50
N ARG A 130 7.17 25.05 0.42
CA ARG A 130 6.09 25.29 1.39
C ARG A 130 4.72 25.39 0.69
N GLN A 131 4.72 25.82 -0.56
CA GLN A 131 3.54 25.99 -1.38
C GLN A 131 2.95 24.66 -1.85
N GLU A 132 3.77 23.64 -2.17
CA GLU A 132 3.34 22.28 -2.50
C GLU A 132 2.81 21.55 -1.27
N ALA A 133 3.46 21.70 -0.11
CA ALA A 133 2.99 21.16 1.16
C ALA A 133 1.67 21.83 1.62
N MET A 134 1.47 23.11 1.32
CA MET A 134 0.25 23.86 1.68
C MET A 134 -0.93 23.62 0.74
N SER A 135 -0.74 23.09 -0.46
CA SER A 135 -1.85 22.75 -1.37
C SER A 135 -2.71 21.57 -0.87
N GLY A 136 -2.21 20.87 0.15
CA GLY A 136 -2.90 19.74 0.78
C GLY A 136 -2.98 18.49 -0.10
N PRO A 137 -3.51 17.40 0.42
CA PRO A 137 -3.61 16.15 -0.30
C PRO A 137 -4.62 16.26 -1.46
N VAL A 138 -4.19 15.81 -2.65
CA VAL A 138 -4.98 15.91 -3.89
C VAL A 138 -6.08 14.85 -3.94
N ASP A 139 -5.91 13.73 -3.22
CA ASP A 139 -6.83 12.60 -3.23
C ASP A 139 -7.35 12.21 -1.84
N ASN A 140 -8.35 11.35 -1.81
CA ASN A 140 -8.98 10.91 -0.57
C ASN A 140 -8.04 10.06 0.31
N ALA A 141 -7.09 9.33 -0.27
CA ALA A 141 -6.12 8.54 0.50
C ALA A 141 -5.15 9.47 1.24
N GLY A 142 -4.64 10.51 0.56
CA GLY A 142 -3.81 11.53 1.16
C GLY A 142 -4.55 12.35 2.24
N LYS A 143 -5.82 12.73 2.01
CA LYS A 143 -6.65 13.41 3.02
C LYS A 143 -6.80 12.58 4.29
N ARG A 144 -7.03 11.29 4.13
CA ARG A 144 -7.15 10.35 5.24
C ARG A 144 -5.80 10.21 5.98
N LEU A 145 -4.68 10.07 5.26
CA LEU A 145 -3.36 10.01 5.86
C LEU A 145 -3.03 11.29 6.63
N MET A 146 -3.38 12.45 6.08
CA MET A 146 -3.19 13.75 6.72
C MET A 146 -4.00 13.86 8.02
N SER A 147 -5.20 13.32 8.10
CA SER A 147 -6.00 13.38 9.34
C SER A 147 -5.27 12.69 10.51
N PHE A 148 -4.64 11.54 10.27
CA PHE A 148 -3.81 10.87 11.28
C PHE A 148 -2.55 11.67 11.60
N ALA A 149 -1.91 12.27 10.59
CA ALA A 149 -0.71 13.08 10.78
C ALA A 149 -0.96 14.36 11.59
N LEU A 150 -2.19 14.88 11.57
CA LEU A 150 -2.60 16.03 12.37
C LEU A 150 -3.04 15.64 13.79
N GLU A 151 -3.47 14.39 14.00
CA GLU A 151 -3.90 13.91 15.31
C GLU A 151 -2.72 13.74 16.28
N ARG A 152 -1.64 13.07 15.84
CA ARG A 152 -0.43 12.86 16.64
C ARG A 152 0.77 12.49 15.78
N ASP A 153 1.97 12.63 16.35
CA ASP A 153 3.22 12.32 15.64
C ASP A 153 3.48 10.82 15.53
N VAL A 154 3.11 10.03 16.52
CA VAL A 154 3.30 8.56 16.53
C VAL A 154 1.99 7.88 16.87
N HIS A 155 1.56 6.96 16.03
CA HIS A 155 0.45 6.04 16.29
C HIS A 155 0.98 4.64 16.57
N ASP A 156 0.17 3.85 17.32
CA ASP A 156 0.56 2.54 17.78
C ASP A 156 1.95 2.62 18.45
N GLU A 157 2.85 1.68 18.17
CA GLU A 157 4.20 1.76 18.72
C GLU A 157 5.18 2.54 17.84
N ARG A 158 5.03 2.52 16.50
CA ARG A 158 6.08 2.89 15.55
C ARG A 158 5.64 3.69 14.34
N LEU A 159 4.35 3.87 14.12
CA LEU A 159 3.84 4.59 12.96
C LEU A 159 4.04 6.10 13.14
N TRP A 160 5.08 6.63 12.51
CA TRP A 160 5.53 8.01 12.63
C TRP A 160 5.07 8.87 11.45
N MET A 161 4.36 9.95 11.73
CA MET A 161 3.58 10.73 10.77
C MET A 161 4.15 12.10 10.39
N PRO A 162 5.20 12.69 11.03
CA PRO A 162 5.68 14.02 10.70
C PRO A 162 6.11 14.20 9.25
N ILE A 163 6.60 13.16 8.57
CA ILE A 163 6.90 13.22 7.13
C ILE A 163 5.62 13.43 6.32
N ALA A 164 4.53 12.74 6.66
CA ALA A 164 3.25 12.93 6.00
C ALA A 164 2.75 14.38 6.15
N ARG A 165 2.85 14.92 7.36
CA ARG A 165 2.49 16.33 7.63
C ARG A 165 3.38 17.31 6.87
N ALA A 166 4.69 17.10 6.85
CA ALA A 166 5.64 17.99 6.19
C ALA A 166 5.49 18.01 4.66
N THR A 167 5.03 16.90 4.06
CA THR A 167 4.86 16.74 2.60
C THR A 167 3.42 16.90 2.12
N GLY A 168 2.48 17.28 3.00
CA GLY A 168 1.08 17.33 2.63
C GLY A 168 0.45 15.97 2.33
N ALA A 169 1.02 14.89 2.87
CA ALA A 169 0.64 13.49 2.62
C ALA A 169 0.64 13.11 1.13
N LEU A 170 1.55 13.70 0.35
CA LEU A 170 1.72 13.37 -1.06
C LEU A 170 2.45 12.02 -1.19
N GLY A 171 1.74 11.03 -1.70
CA GLY A 171 2.23 9.68 -1.86
C GLY A 171 2.39 8.91 -0.55
N ASN A 172 3.19 7.83 -0.57
CA ASN A 172 3.46 7.03 0.62
C ASN A 172 4.43 7.74 1.56
N THR A 173 3.94 8.22 2.68
CA THR A 173 4.69 8.93 3.70
C THR A 173 4.47 8.37 5.11
N SER A 174 3.87 7.18 5.21
CA SER A 174 3.71 6.43 6.47
C SER A 174 5.03 5.75 6.83
N CYS A 175 5.68 6.21 7.90
CA CYS A 175 6.98 5.70 8.32
C CYS A 175 6.85 4.77 9.53
N LEU A 176 7.68 3.72 9.57
CA LEU A 176 7.89 2.88 10.75
C LEU A 176 9.33 3.04 11.22
N VAL A 177 9.53 3.53 12.45
CA VAL A 177 10.84 3.92 12.95
C VAL A 177 11.29 3.01 14.08
N GLY A 178 12.51 2.45 14.00
CA GLY A 178 13.07 1.60 15.06
C GLY A 178 14.21 0.72 14.61
N THR A 179 14.59 -0.23 15.44
CA THR A 179 15.50 -1.30 15.00
C THR A 179 14.82 -2.23 13.98
N PRO A 180 15.57 -3.01 13.21
CA PRO A 180 14.97 -3.99 12.28
C PRO A 180 13.95 -4.91 12.96
N GLU A 181 14.21 -5.35 14.20
CA GLU A 181 13.31 -6.19 15.00
C GLU A 181 12.02 -5.45 15.36
N GLN A 182 12.13 -4.20 15.79
CA GLN A 182 10.99 -3.39 16.18
C GLN A 182 10.09 -3.08 14.98
N VAL A 183 10.68 -2.70 13.85
CA VAL A 183 9.94 -2.42 12.62
C VAL A 183 9.33 -3.68 12.03
N ALA A 184 10.04 -4.82 12.07
CA ALA A 184 9.47 -6.10 11.66
C ALA A 184 8.24 -6.47 12.49
N ARG A 185 8.29 -6.32 13.82
CA ARG A 185 7.12 -6.54 14.70
C ARG A 185 5.95 -5.62 14.34
N ALA A 186 6.21 -4.33 14.11
CA ALA A 186 5.16 -3.40 13.71
C ALA A 186 4.50 -3.80 12.38
N ILE A 187 5.28 -4.27 11.39
CA ILE A 187 4.75 -4.79 10.12
C ILE A 187 3.93 -6.07 10.35
N LEU A 188 4.35 -6.95 11.26
CA LEU A 188 3.63 -8.18 11.58
C LEU A 188 2.28 -7.93 12.26
N GLU A 189 2.08 -6.80 12.92
CA GLU A 189 0.75 -6.42 13.42
C GLU A 189 -0.24 -6.16 12.26
N TYR A 190 0.21 -5.56 11.15
CA TYR A 190 -0.61 -5.47 9.93
C TYR A 190 -0.87 -6.86 9.32
N TYR A 191 0.12 -7.74 9.32
CA TYR A 191 -0.05 -9.12 8.85
C TYR A 191 -1.15 -9.85 9.63
N LYS A 192 -1.20 -9.72 10.96
CA LYS A 192 -2.26 -10.29 11.82
C LYS A 192 -3.66 -9.74 11.49
N LEU A 193 -3.76 -8.58 10.86
CA LEU A 193 -5.03 -8.02 10.38
C LEU A 193 -5.50 -8.59 9.03
N GLY A 194 -4.69 -9.45 8.38
CA GLY A 194 -4.98 -10.02 7.07
C GLY A 194 -4.29 -9.31 5.90
N ILE A 195 -3.28 -8.47 6.16
CA ILE A 195 -2.46 -7.87 5.10
C ILE A 195 -1.51 -8.93 4.56
N GLY A 196 -1.74 -9.42 3.33
CA GLY A 196 -0.97 -10.50 2.72
C GLY A 196 0.35 -10.07 2.09
N SER A 197 0.56 -8.77 1.85
CA SER A 197 1.80 -8.26 1.25
C SER A 197 2.15 -6.85 1.73
N VAL A 198 3.43 -6.52 1.66
CA VAL A 198 3.95 -5.22 2.11
C VAL A 198 4.80 -4.58 1.01
N LEU A 199 4.47 -3.37 0.60
CA LEU A 199 5.30 -2.54 -0.25
C LEU A 199 6.22 -1.69 0.62
N ILE A 200 7.52 -1.98 0.56
CA ILE A 200 8.55 -1.27 1.32
C ILE A 200 9.26 -0.29 0.40
N ARG A 201 9.35 0.98 0.81
CA ARG A 201 10.09 2.03 0.09
C ARG A 201 11.02 2.77 1.04
N GLY A 202 12.28 2.93 0.62
CA GLY A 202 13.27 3.73 1.34
C GLY A 202 13.25 5.21 0.96
N PHE A 203 14.09 5.99 1.61
CA PHE A 203 14.43 7.38 1.27
C PHE A 203 15.68 7.45 0.40
N ASP A 204 16.62 6.52 0.58
CA ASP A 204 17.72 6.22 -0.33
C ASP A 204 17.40 4.91 -1.05
N PRO A 205 16.97 4.96 -2.34
CA PRO A 205 16.47 3.76 -3.02
C PRO A 205 17.47 2.61 -3.10
N PHE A 206 18.75 2.90 -3.18
CA PHE A 206 19.79 1.87 -3.27
C PHE A 206 20.18 1.33 -1.90
N ASN A 207 20.66 2.21 -1.01
CA ASN A 207 21.18 1.79 0.29
C ASN A 207 20.10 1.20 1.19
N ASP A 208 18.93 1.84 1.25
CA ASP A 208 17.81 1.33 2.05
C ASP A 208 17.31 -0.03 1.52
N THR A 209 17.29 -0.25 0.19
CA THR A 209 16.89 -1.54 -0.38
C THR A 209 17.85 -2.66 0.01
N VAL A 210 19.15 -2.40 -0.01
CA VAL A 210 20.17 -3.37 0.43
C VAL A 210 20.04 -3.65 1.93
N GLU A 211 19.86 -2.62 2.75
CA GLU A 211 19.68 -2.74 4.20
C GLU A 211 18.40 -3.52 4.53
N PHE A 212 17.27 -3.20 3.89
CA PHE A 212 16.01 -3.93 4.08
C PHE A 212 16.11 -5.39 3.67
N GLY A 213 16.82 -5.68 2.57
CA GLY A 213 17.04 -7.05 2.11
C GLY A 213 17.81 -7.91 3.11
N ARG A 214 18.79 -7.32 3.81
CA ARG A 214 19.63 -8.00 4.78
C ARG A 214 18.99 -8.09 6.17
N GLU A 215 18.42 -6.98 6.64
CA GLU A 215 18.07 -6.83 8.04
C GLU A 215 16.57 -6.93 8.32
N LEU A 216 15.70 -6.43 7.44
CA LEU A 216 14.27 -6.32 7.72
C LEU A 216 13.44 -7.46 7.13
N ILE A 217 13.58 -7.72 5.83
CA ILE A 217 12.76 -8.70 5.09
C ILE A 217 12.87 -10.12 5.67
N PRO A 218 14.07 -10.63 6.03
CA PRO A 218 14.17 -11.97 6.62
C PRO A 218 13.42 -12.09 7.95
N ARG A 219 13.44 -11.03 8.78
CA ARG A 219 12.73 -10.99 10.08
C ARG A 219 11.22 -10.99 9.89
N ILE A 220 10.71 -10.22 8.93
CA ILE A 220 9.28 -10.20 8.58
C ILE A 220 8.85 -11.60 8.12
N LYS A 221 9.59 -12.22 7.20
CA LYS A 221 9.27 -13.56 6.68
C LYS A 221 9.27 -14.62 7.77
N ALA A 222 10.28 -14.63 8.65
CA ALA A 222 10.35 -15.56 9.77
C ALA A 222 9.20 -15.36 10.76
N GLY A 223 8.85 -14.10 11.06
CA GLY A 223 7.73 -13.78 11.94
C GLY A 223 6.39 -14.18 11.35
N ALA A 224 6.14 -13.97 10.06
CA ALA A 224 4.92 -14.38 9.37
C ALA A 224 4.76 -15.91 9.42
N LEU A 225 5.81 -16.66 9.07
CA LEU A 225 5.79 -18.14 9.17
C LEU A 225 5.50 -18.64 10.57
N ASN A 226 5.98 -17.96 11.62
CA ASN A 226 5.69 -18.33 12.99
C ASN A 226 4.22 -18.05 13.34
N ILE A 227 3.66 -16.93 12.90
CA ILE A 227 2.23 -16.61 13.09
C ILE A 227 1.35 -17.68 12.41
N ASP A 228 1.67 -18.06 11.16
CA ASP A 228 0.91 -19.06 10.40
C ASP A 228 0.93 -20.42 11.10
N ARG A 229 2.09 -20.84 11.62
CA ARG A 229 2.22 -22.10 12.38
C ARG A 229 1.36 -22.10 13.64
N LEU A 230 1.34 -20.99 14.38
CA LEU A 230 0.52 -20.87 15.60
C LEU A 230 -0.97 -20.88 15.28
N GLN A 231 -1.40 -20.24 14.18
CA GLN A 231 -2.80 -20.26 13.72
C GLN A 231 -3.25 -21.64 13.22
N ALA A 232 -2.34 -22.41 12.63
CA ALA A 232 -2.64 -23.77 12.17
C ALA A 232 -2.67 -24.82 13.28
N ALA A 233 -2.12 -24.49 14.46
CA ALA A 233 -2.02 -25.39 15.61
C ALA A 233 -3.16 -25.19 16.65
N GLY A 234 -3.95 -24.12 16.55
CA GLY A 234 -5.08 -23.78 17.42
C GLY A 234 -6.41 -23.96 16.76
#